data_0d84a5924bfd4e0511a352946149b28d
#
_entry.id   0d84a5924bfd4e0511a352946149b28d
#
_cell.length_a   1.000
_cell.length_b   1.000
_cell.length_c   1.000
_cell.angle_alpha   90.00
_cell.angle_beta   90.00
_cell.angle_gamma   90.00
#
_symmetry.space_group_name_H-M   'P 1'
#
loop_
_entity.id
_entity.type
_entity.pdbx_description
1 polymer ?
#
loop_
_entity_poly.entity_id
_entity_poly.type
_entity_poly.pdbx_seq_one_letter_code
_entity_poly.pdbx_strand_id
1 'polypeptide(L)'
;MGCARLAAAAAVSSLTSCGEKEAKDSGLAQIVVGSDSYPPYIYLNNDGVPTGIDVEIATEAFRRMGYAARFETINWEQKTNLVESGAIDCIWGCFSMDGREEVYRWAGPYMVSRQVVAVDAHSSIRSLSDLAGKTVAVQSTGKPEEIFLSGSDPRIPQTVEVLSIENRSVQYAMLACGYVDGIAAHETGILQYMKDNAIDFRILEEPLLVTGLGIAFAKNDTRGLDSQLTDTLAQMRADGTLERIIGRYLENASQYLEVDTIGA
;
A
#
# COMPACT_ATOMS: atom_id res chain seq x y z
N MET A 1 -52.15 55.86 33.74
CA MET A 1 -52.18 54.43 33.45
C MET A 1 -51.17 54.14 32.30
N GLY A 2 -49.95 53.78 32.59
CA GLY A 2 -48.91 53.57 31.63
C GLY A 2 -48.43 52.12 31.71
N CYS A 3 -48.59 51.35 30.61
CA CYS A 3 -48.10 50.03 30.53
C CYS A 3 -46.66 50.07 29.96
N ALA A 4 -45.68 49.72 30.78
CA ALA A 4 -44.29 49.47 30.35
C ALA A 4 -44.22 48.13 29.70
N ARG A 5 -43.72 48.04 28.44
CA ARG A 5 -43.34 46.81 27.77
C ARG A 5 -41.88 46.55 28.04
N LEU A 6 -41.55 45.46 28.75
CA LEU A 6 -40.20 44.90 28.80
C LEU A 6 -39.92 44.15 27.50
N ALA A 7 -38.87 44.55 26.82
CA ALA A 7 -38.28 43.77 25.73
C ALA A 7 -37.16 42.86 26.28
N ALA A 8 -37.38 41.56 26.22
CA ALA A 8 -36.34 40.59 26.55
C ALA A 8 -35.44 40.35 25.31
N ALA A 9 -34.21 40.72 25.40
CA ALA A 9 -33.19 40.39 24.38
C ALA A 9 -32.67 38.97 24.61
N ALA A 10 -32.97 38.06 23.71
CA ALA A 10 -32.39 36.73 23.68
C ALA A 10 -31.01 36.82 23.05
N ALA A 11 -29.96 36.58 23.84
CA ALA A 11 -28.62 36.41 23.35
C ALA A 11 -28.49 35.01 22.75
N VAL A 12 -28.36 34.94 21.44
CA VAL A 12 -28.01 33.69 20.73
C VAL A 12 -26.49 33.53 20.84
N SER A 13 -26.04 32.60 21.69
CA SER A 13 -24.66 32.18 21.77
C SER A 13 -24.35 31.31 20.56
N SER A 14 -23.59 31.82 19.59
CA SER A 14 -23.01 31.06 18.50
C SER A 14 -21.96 30.10 19.06
N LEU A 15 -22.28 28.80 19.08
CA LEU A 15 -21.32 27.75 19.29
C LEU A 15 -20.39 27.72 18.07
N THR A 16 -19.19 28.23 18.23
CA THR A 16 -18.11 28.08 17.28
C THR A 16 -17.70 26.61 17.26
N SER A 17 -18.02 25.93 16.17
CA SER A 17 -17.57 24.59 15.86
C SER A 17 -16.04 24.59 15.85
N CYS A 18 -15.43 23.68 16.61
CA CYS A 18 -13.99 23.42 16.59
C CYS A 18 -13.57 22.98 15.19
N GLY A 19 -12.55 23.65 14.67
CA GLY A 19 -12.08 23.53 13.31
C GLY A 19 -11.53 22.16 12.97
N GLU A 20 -12.07 21.60 11.93
CA GLU A 20 -11.31 20.77 11.01
C GLU A 20 -10.16 21.65 10.47
N LYS A 21 -8.93 21.20 10.69
CA LYS A 21 -7.77 21.76 9.98
C LYS A 21 -7.91 21.34 8.52
N GLU A 22 -8.61 22.15 7.74
CA GLU A 22 -8.55 22.07 6.28
C GLU A 22 -7.08 22.16 5.86
N ALA A 23 -6.61 21.11 5.16
CA ALA A 23 -5.37 21.18 4.41
C ALA A 23 -5.47 22.42 3.51
N LYS A 24 -4.49 23.32 3.59
CA LYS A 24 -4.43 24.53 2.74
C LYS A 24 -4.65 24.08 1.30
N ASP A 25 -5.75 24.49 0.72
CA ASP A 25 -6.02 24.32 -0.72
C ASP A 25 -4.88 25.00 -1.47
N SER A 26 -4.03 24.19 -2.07
CA SER A 26 -2.86 24.67 -2.81
C SER A 26 -3.24 25.34 -4.14
N GLY A 27 -4.52 25.33 -4.51
CA GLY A 27 -5.01 25.78 -5.82
C GLY A 27 -4.59 24.86 -6.99
N LEU A 28 -3.90 23.75 -6.69
CA LEU A 28 -3.49 22.76 -7.69
C LEU A 28 -4.61 21.75 -7.94
N ALA A 29 -4.71 21.25 -9.17
CA ALA A 29 -5.57 20.12 -9.46
C ALA A 29 -5.15 18.89 -8.64
N GLN A 30 -6.12 18.16 -8.09
CA GLN A 30 -5.85 17.00 -7.25
C GLN A 30 -5.78 15.73 -8.08
N ILE A 31 -4.87 14.83 -7.68
CA ILE A 31 -4.83 13.42 -8.11
C ILE A 31 -5.22 12.55 -6.92
N VAL A 32 -6.26 11.76 -7.10
CA VAL A 32 -6.78 10.87 -6.05
C VAL A 32 -6.05 9.54 -6.10
N VAL A 33 -5.30 9.27 -5.06
CA VAL A 33 -4.54 8.03 -4.87
C VAL A 33 -5.34 7.08 -3.99
N GLY A 34 -5.73 5.93 -4.52
CA GLY A 34 -6.44 4.89 -3.76
C GLY A 34 -5.51 3.79 -3.25
N SER A 35 -5.61 3.45 -1.97
CA SER A 35 -4.91 2.33 -1.34
C SER A 35 -5.66 1.81 -0.11
N ASP A 36 -5.33 0.59 0.31
CA ASP A 36 -5.61 0.12 1.67
C ASP A 36 -4.50 0.55 2.64
N SER A 37 -4.66 0.28 3.93
CA SER A 37 -3.61 0.55 4.92
C SER A 37 -2.52 -0.50 4.84
N TYR A 38 -1.29 -0.08 4.51
CA TYR A 38 -0.13 -0.97 4.40
C TYR A 38 1.17 -0.31 4.88
N PRO A 39 1.47 -0.31 6.20
CA PRO A 39 2.77 0.11 6.71
C PRO A 39 3.91 -0.74 6.13
N PRO A 40 5.09 -0.15 5.81
CA PRO A 40 5.46 1.26 5.93
C PRO A 40 5.12 2.12 4.70
N TYR A 41 4.34 1.62 3.75
CA TYR A 41 4.09 2.26 2.45
C TYR A 41 3.05 3.38 2.54
N ILE A 42 1.84 3.03 3.00
CA ILE A 42 0.74 3.98 3.17
C ILE A 42 -0.13 3.57 4.36
N TYR A 43 -0.33 4.47 5.31
CA TYR A 43 -1.14 4.27 6.50
C TYR A 43 -1.49 5.61 7.12
N LEU A 44 -2.44 5.64 8.06
CA LEU A 44 -2.74 6.83 8.84
C LEU A 44 -1.88 6.83 10.12
N ASN A 45 -1.24 7.96 10.41
CA ASN A 45 -0.57 8.14 11.70
C ASN A 45 -1.59 8.35 12.83
N ASN A 46 -1.11 8.56 14.06
CA ASN A 46 -1.98 8.76 15.24
C ASN A 46 -2.88 10.00 15.15
N ASP A 47 -2.56 10.95 14.28
CA ASP A 47 -3.35 12.16 14.04
C ASP A 47 -4.34 11.98 12.87
N GLY A 48 -4.42 10.77 12.30
CA GLY A 48 -5.26 10.47 11.14
C GLY A 48 -4.73 11.02 9.82
N VAL A 49 -3.43 11.37 9.77
CA VAL A 49 -2.80 11.92 8.56
C VAL A 49 -2.14 10.81 7.76
N PRO A 50 -2.38 10.71 6.43
CA PRO A 50 -1.68 9.77 5.56
C PRO A 50 -0.17 9.95 5.65
N THR A 51 0.55 8.85 5.82
CA THR A 51 2.01 8.81 5.96
C THR A 51 2.56 7.51 5.38
N GLY A 52 3.86 7.46 5.15
CA GLY A 52 4.57 6.29 4.63
C GLY A 52 5.34 6.59 3.35
N ILE A 53 6.07 5.58 2.86
CA ILE A 53 6.96 5.69 1.70
C ILE A 53 6.18 6.18 0.47
N ASP A 54 5.06 5.53 0.16
CA ASP A 54 4.27 5.82 -1.02
C ASP A 54 3.58 7.18 -0.92
N VAL A 55 3.16 7.59 0.29
CA VAL A 55 2.59 8.91 0.53
C VAL A 55 3.60 10.01 0.25
N GLU A 56 4.84 9.88 0.74
CA GLU A 56 5.88 10.88 0.52
C GLU A 56 6.33 10.93 -0.95
N ILE A 57 6.49 9.75 -1.59
CA ILE A 57 6.87 9.68 -3.01
C ILE A 57 5.76 10.29 -3.87
N ALA A 58 4.48 9.90 -3.66
CA ALA A 58 3.36 10.43 -4.42
C ALA A 58 3.21 11.95 -4.26
N THR A 59 3.32 12.44 -3.03
CA THR A 59 3.22 13.87 -2.73
C THR A 59 4.29 14.67 -3.48
N GLU A 60 5.54 14.22 -3.44
CA GLU A 60 6.64 14.91 -4.13
C GLU A 60 6.55 14.76 -5.64
N ALA A 61 6.22 13.57 -6.16
CA ALA A 61 6.10 13.34 -7.59
C ALA A 61 4.98 14.19 -8.20
N PHE A 62 3.79 14.18 -7.63
CA PHE A 62 2.67 14.97 -8.14
C PHE A 62 2.91 16.47 -7.98
N ARG A 63 3.57 16.91 -6.90
CA ARG A 63 4.01 18.31 -6.75
C ARG A 63 4.93 18.74 -7.90
N ARG A 64 5.90 17.90 -8.31
CA ARG A 64 6.78 18.17 -9.47
C ARG A 64 6.02 18.24 -10.78
N MET A 65 4.95 17.47 -10.90
CA MET A 65 4.05 17.48 -12.07
C MET A 65 3.02 18.62 -12.06
N GLY A 66 2.96 19.42 -10.97
CA GLY A 66 2.01 20.54 -10.84
C GLY A 66 0.64 20.12 -10.31
N TYR A 67 0.55 19.01 -9.60
CA TYR A 67 -0.67 18.48 -8.96
C TYR A 67 -0.50 18.40 -7.44
N ALA A 68 -1.63 18.24 -6.74
CA ALA A 68 -1.67 17.86 -5.32
C ALA A 68 -2.14 16.42 -5.18
N ALA A 69 -1.44 15.60 -4.39
CA ALA A 69 -1.89 14.26 -4.05
C ALA A 69 -3.00 14.32 -2.99
N ARG A 70 -4.09 13.55 -3.20
CA ARG A 70 -5.14 13.29 -2.21
C ARG A 70 -5.26 11.79 -2.01
N PHE A 71 -5.19 11.33 -0.77
CA PHE A 71 -5.18 9.91 -0.45
C PHE A 71 -6.56 9.46 0.04
N GLU A 72 -7.04 8.36 -0.55
CA GLU A 72 -8.31 7.70 -0.19
C GLU A 72 -8.03 6.28 0.28
N THR A 73 -8.54 5.95 1.47
CA THR A 73 -8.53 4.56 1.93
C THR A 73 -9.65 3.79 1.25
N ILE A 74 -9.31 2.75 0.51
CA ILE A 74 -10.25 1.94 -0.27
C ILE A 74 -10.32 0.51 0.23
N ASN A 75 -11.40 -0.19 -0.09
CA ASN A 75 -11.41 -1.65 -0.07
C ASN A 75 -10.54 -2.16 -1.22
N TRP A 76 -9.48 -2.91 -0.89
CA TRP A 76 -8.50 -3.37 -1.87
C TRP A 76 -9.09 -4.27 -2.97
N GLU A 77 -10.12 -5.04 -2.66
CA GLU A 77 -10.83 -5.87 -3.65
C GLU A 77 -11.53 -5.04 -4.74
N GLN A 78 -11.90 -3.79 -4.41
CA GLN A 78 -12.58 -2.88 -5.32
C GLN A 78 -11.65 -1.99 -6.15
N LYS A 79 -10.33 -2.08 -5.95
CA LYS A 79 -9.33 -1.19 -6.57
C LYS A 79 -9.50 -1.01 -8.08
N THR A 80 -9.72 -2.11 -8.80
CA THR A 80 -9.89 -2.09 -10.27
C THR A 80 -11.15 -1.33 -10.66
N ASN A 81 -12.27 -1.64 -10.04
CA ASN A 81 -13.54 -0.96 -10.33
C ASN A 81 -13.47 0.54 -10.00
N LEU A 82 -12.78 0.91 -8.91
CA LEU A 82 -12.65 2.30 -8.49
C LEU A 82 -11.79 3.11 -9.46
N VAL A 83 -10.68 2.55 -9.95
CA VAL A 83 -9.83 3.27 -10.93
C VAL A 83 -10.49 3.32 -12.30
N GLU A 84 -11.16 2.26 -12.75
CA GLU A 84 -11.85 2.22 -14.03
C GLU A 84 -13.06 3.17 -14.10
N SER A 85 -13.77 3.34 -12.99
CA SER A 85 -14.88 4.28 -12.87
C SER A 85 -14.45 5.74 -12.69
N GLY A 86 -13.17 6.00 -12.43
CA GLY A 86 -12.65 7.32 -12.11
C GLY A 86 -12.98 7.82 -10.71
N ALA A 87 -13.42 6.95 -9.80
CA ALA A 87 -13.59 7.28 -8.38
C ALA A 87 -12.24 7.58 -7.70
N ILE A 88 -11.18 6.94 -8.16
CA ILE A 88 -9.78 7.26 -7.87
C ILE A 88 -9.03 7.44 -9.21
N ASP A 89 -7.98 8.25 -9.22
CA ASP A 89 -7.17 8.46 -10.42
C ASP A 89 -6.14 7.35 -10.63
N CYS A 90 -5.58 6.83 -9.54
CA CYS A 90 -4.60 5.75 -9.59
C CYS A 90 -4.63 4.89 -8.32
N ILE A 91 -4.10 3.66 -8.44
CA ILE A 91 -3.85 2.73 -7.36
C ILE A 91 -2.36 2.83 -7.01
N TRP A 92 -2.05 3.17 -5.75
CA TRP A 92 -0.66 3.27 -5.28
C TRP A 92 -0.57 2.78 -3.84
N GLY A 93 -0.03 1.61 -3.62
CA GLY A 93 0.10 0.98 -2.31
C GLY A 93 0.90 -0.31 -2.40
N CYS A 94 2.24 -0.21 -2.63
CA CYS A 94 3.09 -1.37 -2.78
C CYS A 94 2.55 -2.36 -3.83
N PHE A 95 2.17 -1.87 -5.01
CA PHE A 95 1.42 -2.66 -5.99
C PHE A 95 2.35 -3.31 -7.00
N SER A 96 2.44 -4.66 -6.98
CA SER A 96 3.25 -5.45 -7.89
C SER A 96 2.73 -5.36 -9.33
N MET A 97 3.62 -5.10 -10.28
CA MET A 97 3.29 -4.96 -11.70
C MET A 97 3.13 -6.31 -12.40
N ASP A 98 3.91 -7.31 -12.02
CA ASP A 98 4.03 -8.61 -12.69
C ASP A 98 2.68 -9.27 -12.98
N GLY A 99 2.48 -9.68 -14.24
CA GLY A 99 1.29 -10.35 -14.73
C GLY A 99 0.04 -9.48 -14.81
N ARG A 100 0.19 -8.16 -14.65
CA ARG A 100 -0.89 -7.17 -14.70
C ARG A 100 -0.66 -6.06 -15.72
N GLU A 101 0.35 -6.22 -16.56
CA GLU A 101 0.80 -5.23 -17.56
C GLU A 101 -0.33 -4.90 -18.56
N GLU A 102 -1.15 -5.91 -18.89
CA GLU A 102 -2.28 -5.74 -19.79
C GLU A 102 -3.56 -5.23 -19.12
N VAL A 103 -3.62 -5.24 -17.77
CA VAL A 103 -4.81 -4.83 -17.03
C VAL A 103 -4.85 -3.31 -16.81
N TYR A 104 -3.71 -2.71 -16.58
CA TYR A 104 -3.57 -1.29 -16.24
C TYR A 104 -2.61 -0.56 -17.17
N ARG A 105 -2.65 0.75 -17.15
CA ARG A 105 -1.52 1.58 -17.56
C ARG A 105 -0.65 1.82 -16.35
N TRP A 106 0.65 1.63 -16.50
CA TRP A 106 1.58 1.66 -15.38
C TRP A 106 2.53 2.85 -15.43
N ALA A 107 2.77 3.46 -14.28
CA ALA A 107 3.94 4.30 -14.03
C ALA A 107 4.94 3.57 -13.13
N GLY A 108 6.22 3.80 -13.36
CA GLY A 108 7.31 3.15 -12.64
C GLY A 108 8.02 2.07 -13.48
N PRO A 109 8.68 1.05 -12.84
CA PRO A 109 8.69 0.78 -11.40
C PRO A 109 9.46 1.83 -10.59
N TYR A 110 9.01 2.10 -9.34
CA TYR A 110 9.69 3.04 -8.44
C TYR A 110 10.52 2.34 -7.36
N MET A 111 10.20 1.12 -7.03
CA MET A 111 10.91 0.27 -6.05
C MET A 111 10.91 -1.19 -6.50
N VAL A 112 11.86 -1.96 -5.97
CA VAL A 112 11.86 -3.44 -5.98
C VAL A 112 11.33 -3.93 -4.63
N SER A 113 10.58 -5.02 -4.63
CA SER A 113 10.12 -5.68 -3.42
C SER A 113 10.11 -7.20 -3.58
N ARG A 114 10.28 -7.91 -2.47
CA ARG A 114 10.20 -9.36 -2.40
C ARG A 114 8.85 -9.76 -1.80
N GLN A 115 8.11 -10.63 -2.50
CA GLN A 115 6.99 -11.37 -1.93
C GLN A 115 7.56 -12.61 -1.26
N VAL A 116 7.28 -12.81 0.01
CA VAL A 116 7.86 -13.89 0.82
C VAL A 116 6.78 -14.60 1.63
N VAL A 117 7.12 -15.79 2.14
CA VAL A 117 6.34 -16.47 3.17
C VAL A 117 6.99 -16.25 4.52
N ALA A 118 6.19 -15.89 5.53
CA ALA A 118 6.61 -15.87 6.92
C ALA A 118 5.82 -16.93 7.70
N VAL A 119 6.49 -17.52 8.68
CA VAL A 119 5.98 -18.55 9.58
C VAL A 119 6.32 -18.20 11.03
N ASP A 120 5.72 -18.87 12.00
CA ASP A 120 6.14 -18.74 13.39
C ASP A 120 7.65 -18.99 13.54
N ALA A 121 8.33 -18.24 14.40
CA ALA A 121 9.79 -18.34 14.60
C ALA A 121 10.26 -19.76 14.96
N HIS A 122 9.41 -20.52 15.67
CA HIS A 122 9.69 -21.89 16.13
C HIS A 122 9.13 -22.98 15.18
N SER A 123 8.43 -22.59 14.09
CA SER A 123 7.89 -23.55 13.12
C SER A 123 8.99 -24.45 12.54
N SER A 124 8.62 -25.68 12.17
CA SER A 124 9.53 -26.60 11.44
C SER A 124 9.66 -26.29 9.95
N ILE A 125 8.78 -25.43 9.40
CA ILE A 125 8.78 -25.02 7.98
C ILE A 125 10.04 -24.19 7.69
N ARG A 126 10.84 -24.59 6.70
CA ARG A 126 12.10 -23.92 6.32
C ARG A 126 12.12 -23.48 4.86
N SER A 127 11.30 -24.09 4.02
CA SER A 127 11.25 -23.87 2.58
C SER A 127 9.80 -23.84 2.08
N LEU A 128 9.58 -23.41 0.85
CA LEU A 128 8.24 -23.44 0.24
C LEU A 128 7.70 -24.86 0.12
N SER A 129 8.56 -25.86 -0.10
CA SER A 129 8.13 -27.28 -0.19
C SER A 129 7.61 -27.84 1.14
N ASP A 130 8.00 -27.27 2.28
CA ASP A 130 7.51 -27.69 3.61
C ASP A 130 6.06 -27.24 3.88
N LEU A 131 5.50 -26.42 2.99
CA LEU A 131 4.10 -25.99 3.06
C LEU A 131 3.09 -27.10 2.69
N ALA A 132 3.53 -28.31 2.33
CA ALA A 132 2.64 -29.41 2.00
C ALA A 132 1.65 -29.71 3.16
N GLY A 133 0.35 -29.62 2.87
CA GLY A 133 -0.72 -29.83 3.86
C GLY A 133 -0.81 -28.73 4.94
N LYS A 134 -0.23 -27.56 4.70
CA LYS A 134 -0.24 -26.40 5.58
C LYS A 134 -1.24 -25.37 5.12
N THR A 135 -1.66 -24.51 6.04
CA THR A 135 -2.57 -23.40 5.77
C THR A 135 -1.79 -22.08 5.70
N VAL A 136 -1.92 -21.37 4.58
CA VAL A 136 -1.28 -20.07 4.36
C VAL A 136 -2.33 -18.98 4.13
N ALA A 137 -2.28 -17.91 4.94
CA ALA A 137 -3.14 -16.77 4.71
C ALA A 137 -2.48 -15.75 3.78
N VAL A 138 -3.25 -15.22 2.84
CA VAL A 138 -2.85 -14.23 1.84
C VAL A 138 -3.86 -13.09 1.80
N GLN A 139 -3.45 -11.92 1.34
CA GLN A 139 -4.43 -10.86 1.08
C GLN A 139 -5.22 -11.19 -0.20
N SER A 140 -6.55 -11.09 -0.10
CA SER A 140 -7.46 -11.23 -1.24
C SER A 140 -7.10 -10.27 -2.37
N THR A 141 -7.13 -10.75 -3.61
CA THR A 141 -6.73 -10.03 -4.83
C THR A 141 -5.28 -9.49 -4.82
N GLY A 142 -4.47 -9.98 -3.87
CA GLY A 142 -3.03 -9.73 -3.77
C GLY A 142 -2.21 -10.63 -4.71
N LYS A 143 -0.93 -10.29 -4.91
CA LYS A 143 -0.05 -11.11 -5.76
C LYS A 143 0.25 -12.50 -5.16
N PRO A 144 0.46 -12.65 -3.83
CA PRO A 144 0.60 -13.98 -3.25
C PRO A 144 -0.60 -14.89 -3.47
N GLU A 145 -1.84 -14.37 -3.36
CA GLU A 145 -3.04 -15.16 -3.66
C GLU A 145 -3.00 -15.73 -5.07
N GLU A 146 -2.71 -14.89 -6.06
CA GLU A 146 -2.60 -15.30 -7.47
C GLU A 146 -1.55 -16.40 -7.65
N ILE A 147 -0.36 -16.26 -7.02
CA ILE A 147 0.72 -17.25 -7.11
C ILE A 147 0.24 -18.60 -6.53
N PHE A 148 -0.33 -18.61 -5.31
CA PHE A 148 -0.77 -19.85 -4.67
C PHE A 148 -1.94 -20.52 -5.41
N LEU A 149 -2.93 -19.73 -5.86
CA LEU A 149 -4.13 -20.27 -6.51
C LEU A 149 -3.87 -20.71 -7.96
N SER A 150 -2.89 -20.13 -8.65
CA SER A 150 -2.55 -20.54 -10.01
C SER A 150 -1.97 -21.95 -10.09
N GLY A 151 -1.35 -22.41 -9.00
CA GLY A 151 -0.63 -23.68 -8.96
C GLY A 151 0.50 -23.80 -9.99
N SER A 152 0.96 -22.68 -10.55
CA SER A 152 1.97 -22.64 -11.61
C SER A 152 3.40 -22.71 -11.11
N ASP A 153 3.64 -22.38 -9.84
CA ASP A 153 4.97 -22.44 -9.24
C ASP A 153 5.27 -23.86 -8.70
N PRO A 154 6.20 -24.61 -9.32
CA PRO A 154 6.51 -25.98 -8.93
C PRO A 154 7.14 -26.10 -7.53
N ARG A 155 7.61 -25.02 -6.95
CA ARG A 155 8.17 -24.98 -5.59
C ARG A 155 7.09 -25.07 -4.52
N ILE A 156 5.84 -24.74 -4.87
CA ILE A 156 4.70 -24.68 -3.95
C ILE A 156 3.90 -25.97 -4.09
N PRO A 157 3.75 -26.76 -3.00
CA PRO A 157 2.93 -27.97 -3.02
C PRO A 157 1.45 -27.67 -3.33
N GLN A 158 0.83 -28.49 -4.17
CA GLN A 158 -0.60 -28.37 -4.53
C GLN A 158 -1.55 -28.63 -3.34
N THR A 159 -1.02 -29.15 -2.22
CA THR A 159 -1.77 -29.46 -1.01
C THR A 159 -1.80 -28.32 0.00
N VAL A 160 -1.28 -27.14 -0.36
CA VAL A 160 -1.38 -25.95 0.49
C VAL A 160 -2.84 -25.48 0.52
N GLU A 161 -3.37 -25.28 1.72
CA GLU A 161 -4.66 -24.61 1.91
C GLU A 161 -4.44 -23.08 1.93
N VAL A 162 -5.16 -22.35 1.10
CA VAL A 162 -5.03 -20.90 0.95
C VAL A 162 -6.24 -20.21 1.56
N LEU A 163 -6.01 -19.33 2.54
CA LEU A 163 -7.04 -18.49 3.14
C LEU A 163 -6.89 -17.07 2.62
N SER A 164 -7.84 -16.63 1.81
CA SER A 164 -7.91 -15.26 1.28
C SER A 164 -8.53 -14.32 2.32
N ILE A 165 -7.78 -13.35 2.77
CA ILE A 165 -8.15 -12.42 3.85
C ILE A 165 -8.19 -11.00 3.28
N GLU A 166 -9.31 -10.31 3.44
CA GLU A 166 -9.48 -8.94 2.97
C GLU A 166 -8.53 -7.97 3.70
N ASN A 167 -8.50 -8.06 5.04
CA ASN A 167 -7.74 -7.16 5.89
C ASN A 167 -6.35 -7.72 6.24
N ARG A 168 -5.30 -7.03 5.83
CA ARG A 168 -3.91 -7.42 6.02
C ARG A 168 -3.51 -7.55 7.50
N SER A 169 -4.03 -6.68 8.37
CA SER A 169 -3.75 -6.78 9.81
C SER A 169 -4.33 -8.06 10.42
N VAL A 170 -5.50 -8.51 9.92
CA VAL A 170 -6.09 -9.80 10.31
C VAL A 170 -5.23 -10.96 9.83
N GLN A 171 -4.75 -10.91 8.58
CA GLN A 171 -3.81 -11.90 8.03
C GLN A 171 -2.60 -12.11 8.95
N TYR A 172 -1.95 -11.02 9.37
CA TYR A 172 -0.77 -11.10 10.25
C TYR A 172 -1.11 -11.60 11.65
N ALA A 173 -2.25 -11.15 12.20
CA ALA A 173 -2.72 -11.61 13.51
C ALA A 173 -3.04 -13.12 13.52
N MET A 174 -3.52 -13.67 12.40
CA MET A 174 -3.79 -15.12 12.29
C MET A 174 -2.51 -15.94 12.46
N LEU A 175 -1.37 -15.51 11.89
CA LEU A 175 -0.09 -16.17 12.14
C LEU A 175 0.37 -15.98 13.59
N ALA A 176 0.27 -14.77 14.13
CA ALA A 176 0.66 -14.48 15.49
C ALA A 176 -0.10 -15.29 16.55
N CYS A 177 -1.36 -15.65 16.25
CA CYS A 177 -2.21 -16.47 17.11
C CYS A 177 -2.12 -17.99 16.79
N GLY A 178 -1.31 -18.41 15.83
CA GLY A 178 -1.19 -19.80 15.40
C GLY A 178 -2.42 -20.35 14.69
N TYR A 179 -3.26 -19.47 14.10
CA TYR A 179 -4.45 -19.88 13.37
C TYR A 179 -4.13 -20.39 11.95
N VAL A 180 -3.00 -19.96 11.40
CA VAL A 180 -2.42 -20.43 10.14
C VAL A 180 -0.96 -20.80 10.35
N ASP A 181 -0.42 -21.66 9.48
CA ASP A 181 0.97 -22.09 9.51
C ASP A 181 1.91 -21.05 8.90
N GLY A 182 1.40 -20.22 8.00
CA GLY A 182 2.17 -19.17 7.34
C GLY A 182 1.31 -18.03 6.80
N ILE A 183 1.96 -16.94 6.46
CA ILE A 183 1.38 -15.81 5.72
C ILE A 183 2.28 -15.48 4.53
N ALA A 184 1.70 -14.92 3.45
CA ALA A 184 2.50 -14.44 2.34
C ALA A 184 2.17 -12.98 2.02
N ALA A 185 3.22 -12.14 1.96
CA ALA A 185 3.11 -10.71 1.74
C ALA A 185 4.48 -10.12 1.31
N HIS A 186 4.54 -8.81 1.08
CA HIS A 186 5.81 -8.11 0.91
C HIS A 186 6.65 -8.18 2.19
N GLU A 187 7.93 -8.54 2.05
CA GLU A 187 8.88 -8.70 3.17
C GLU A 187 8.93 -7.48 4.08
N THR A 188 9.00 -6.29 3.50
CA THR A 188 9.07 -5.03 4.24
C THR A 188 7.82 -4.77 5.10
N GLY A 189 6.63 -5.17 4.61
CA GLY A 189 5.39 -5.08 5.38
C GLY A 189 5.36 -6.05 6.55
N ILE A 190 5.86 -7.28 6.36
CA ILE A 190 6.00 -8.27 7.44
C ILE A 190 6.99 -7.77 8.50
N LEU A 191 8.17 -7.28 8.09
CA LEU A 191 9.18 -6.74 8.99
C LEU A 191 8.65 -5.54 9.79
N GLN A 192 7.88 -4.66 9.15
CA GLN A 192 7.24 -3.54 9.84
C GLN A 192 6.23 -4.02 10.89
N TYR A 193 5.39 -5.01 10.55
CA TYR A 193 4.44 -5.57 11.49
C TYR A 193 5.14 -6.23 12.70
N MET A 194 6.20 -6.99 12.47
CA MET A 194 7.02 -7.60 13.53
C MET A 194 7.57 -6.53 14.48
N LYS A 195 8.10 -5.44 13.93
CA LYS A 195 8.65 -4.32 14.69
C LYS A 195 7.57 -3.62 15.53
N ASP A 196 6.43 -3.30 14.92
CA ASP A 196 5.36 -2.52 15.56
C ASP A 196 4.65 -3.28 16.68
N ASN A 197 4.62 -4.62 16.58
CA ASN A 197 3.91 -5.48 17.54
C ASN A 197 4.85 -6.26 18.47
N ALA A 198 6.17 -6.07 18.35
CA ALA A 198 7.19 -6.83 19.10
C ALA A 198 6.98 -8.36 18.98
N ILE A 199 6.68 -8.83 17.77
CA ILE A 199 6.46 -10.24 17.42
C ILE A 199 7.62 -10.73 16.57
N ASP A 200 8.01 -11.99 16.74
CA ASP A 200 9.05 -12.61 15.94
C ASP A 200 8.48 -13.69 15.01
N PHE A 201 8.59 -13.45 13.72
CA PHE A 201 8.31 -14.42 12.65
C PHE A 201 9.61 -14.79 11.95
N ARG A 202 9.67 -15.99 11.40
CA ARG A 202 10.74 -16.35 10.48
C ARG A 202 10.27 -16.20 9.05
N ILE A 203 10.95 -15.35 8.29
CA ILE A 203 10.78 -15.22 6.84
C ILE A 203 11.56 -16.35 6.17
N LEU A 204 10.95 -17.07 5.23
CA LEU A 204 11.63 -18.07 4.42
C LEU A 204 12.62 -17.37 3.48
N GLU A 205 13.83 -17.95 3.33
CA GLU A 205 14.90 -17.36 2.50
C GLU A 205 14.50 -17.27 1.02
N GLU A 206 13.79 -18.30 0.56
CA GLU A 206 13.33 -18.39 -0.81
C GLU A 206 12.10 -17.49 -1.04
N PRO A 207 12.20 -16.44 -1.89
CA PRO A 207 11.06 -15.58 -2.16
C PRO A 207 10.07 -16.27 -3.10
N LEU A 208 8.78 -15.93 -2.95
CA LEU A 208 7.76 -16.28 -3.94
C LEU A 208 8.02 -15.55 -5.26
N LEU A 209 8.36 -14.27 -5.17
CA LEU A 209 8.57 -13.39 -6.31
C LEU A 209 9.41 -12.19 -5.90
N VAL A 210 10.29 -11.75 -6.80
CA VAL A 210 10.91 -10.42 -6.75
C VAL A 210 10.23 -9.58 -7.81
N THR A 211 9.67 -8.44 -7.45
CA THR A 211 8.73 -7.67 -8.29
C THR A 211 9.03 -6.19 -8.28
N GLY A 212 8.78 -5.53 -9.40
CA GLY A 212 8.70 -4.07 -9.47
C GLY A 212 7.39 -3.56 -8.89
N LEU A 213 7.47 -2.50 -8.09
CA LEU A 213 6.32 -1.79 -7.58
C LEU A 213 6.01 -0.60 -8.50
N GLY A 214 4.78 -0.52 -8.95
CA GLY A 214 4.31 0.53 -9.84
C GLY A 214 3.03 1.20 -9.36
N ILE A 215 2.63 2.21 -10.12
CA ILE A 215 1.38 2.94 -9.94
C ILE A 215 0.47 2.59 -11.11
N ALA A 216 -0.73 2.10 -10.81
CA ALA A 216 -1.68 1.66 -11.81
C ALA A 216 -2.76 2.71 -12.06
N PHE A 217 -2.93 3.06 -13.33
CA PHE A 217 -4.01 3.89 -13.86
C PHE A 217 -5.00 3.02 -14.64
N ALA A 218 -6.21 3.50 -14.84
CA ALA A 218 -7.18 2.79 -15.68
C ALA A 218 -6.58 2.51 -17.07
N LYS A 219 -6.87 1.33 -17.64
CA LYS A 219 -6.33 0.95 -18.97
C LYS A 219 -6.69 1.94 -20.07
N ASN A 220 -7.85 2.57 -19.96
CA ASN A 220 -8.38 3.57 -20.91
C ASN A 220 -8.03 5.02 -20.54
N ASP A 221 -7.18 5.27 -19.56
CA ASP A 221 -6.73 6.63 -19.22
C ASP A 221 -5.89 7.21 -20.36
N THR A 222 -6.33 8.35 -20.90
CA THR A 222 -5.69 9.04 -22.01
C THR A 222 -4.96 10.32 -21.62
N ARG A 223 -4.91 10.63 -20.30
CA ARG A 223 -4.30 11.88 -19.79
C ARG A 223 -2.76 11.87 -19.88
N GLY A 224 -2.14 10.70 -20.10
CA GLY A 224 -0.69 10.56 -20.17
C GLY A 224 0.01 10.71 -18.81
N LEU A 225 -0.74 10.60 -17.70
CA LEU A 225 -0.20 10.71 -16.34
C LEU A 225 0.78 9.58 -16.01
N ASP A 226 0.56 8.39 -16.53
CA ASP A 226 1.42 7.22 -16.40
C ASP A 226 2.85 7.50 -16.91
N SER A 227 2.97 8.05 -18.12
CA SER A 227 4.25 8.41 -18.71
C SER A 227 4.94 9.57 -17.98
N GLN A 228 4.19 10.64 -17.70
CA GLN A 228 4.71 11.80 -16.98
C GLN A 228 5.21 11.42 -15.56
N LEU A 229 4.46 10.54 -14.87
CA LEU A 229 4.86 10.07 -13.55
C LEU A 229 6.09 9.16 -13.63
N THR A 230 6.21 8.29 -14.65
CA THR A 230 7.40 7.47 -14.89
C THR A 230 8.64 8.35 -15.06
N ASP A 231 8.57 9.38 -15.89
CA ASP A 231 9.68 10.31 -16.10
C ASP A 231 10.03 11.07 -14.81
N THR A 232 9.01 11.47 -14.03
CA THR A 232 9.22 12.16 -12.76
C THR A 232 9.88 11.26 -11.72
N LEU A 233 9.46 9.99 -11.63
CA LEU A 233 10.09 8.99 -10.74
C LEU A 233 11.54 8.71 -11.14
N ALA A 234 11.83 8.65 -12.44
CA ALA A 234 13.20 8.52 -12.94
C ALA A 234 14.08 9.72 -12.53
N GLN A 235 13.56 10.96 -12.64
CA GLN A 235 14.25 12.15 -12.15
C GLN A 235 14.46 12.10 -10.62
N MET A 236 13.44 11.69 -9.84
CA MET A 236 13.54 11.56 -8.39
C MET A 236 14.53 10.47 -7.96
N ARG A 237 14.73 9.44 -8.78
CA ARG A 237 15.80 8.45 -8.58
C ARG A 237 17.17 9.08 -8.85
N ALA A 238 17.33 9.75 -9.98
CA ALA A 238 18.59 10.34 -10.40
C ALA A 238 19.10 11.44 -9.44
N ASP A 239 18.19 12.21 -8.83
CA ASP A 239 18.55 13.29 -7.87
C ASP A 239 18.60 12.81 -6.40
N GLY A 240 18.46 11.52 -6.13
CA GLY A 240 18.53 10.90 -4.81
C GLY A 240 17.29 11.13 -3.93
N THR A 241 16.21 11.70 -4.47
CA THR A 241 14.99 11.96 -3.71
C THR A 241 14.31 10.65 -3.27
N LEU A 242 14.23 9.63 -4.16
CA LEU A 242 13.66 8.33 -3.79
C LEU A 242 14.47 7.66 -2.67
N GLU A 243 15.79 7.62 -2.79
CA GLU A 243 16.65 7.02 -1.77
C GLU A 243 16.48 7.71 -0.41
N ARG A 244 16.44 9.04 -0.40
CA ARG A 244 16.25 9.82 0.81
C ARG A 244 14.87 9.58 1.46
N ILE A 245 13.80 9.42 0.67
CA ILE A 245 12.47 9.13 1.19
C ILE A 245 12.43 7.71 1.76
N ILE A 246 12.85 6.71 0.98
CA ILE A 246 12.85 5.30 1.38
C ILE A 246 13.71 5.10 2.65
N GLY A 247 14.87 5.74 2.74
CA GLY A 247 15.79 5.65 3.85
C GLY A 247 15.27 6.19 5.19
N ARG A 248 14.12 6.89 5.21
CA ARG A 248 13.44 7.27 6.45
C ARG A 248 12.70 6.11 7.10
N TYR A 249 12.36 5.10 6.31
CA TYR A 249 11.51 3.98 6.69
C TYR A 249 12.24 2.64 6.69
N LEU A 250 13.15 2.45 5.73
CA LEU A 250 13.85 1.20 5.46
C LEU A 250 15.36 1.41 5.54
N GLU A 251 16.06 0.45 6.13
CA GLU A 251 17.52 0.39 6.08
C GLU A 251 17.98 0.02 4.66
N ASN A 252 19.21 0.43 4.30
CA ASN A 252 19.80 0.13 2.98
C ASN A 252 18.89 0.50 1.80
N ALA A 253 18.39 1.74 1.77
CA ALA A 253 17.42 2.22 0.80
C ALA A 253 17.80 1.95 -0.67
N SER A 254 19.10 1.98 -1.00
CA SER A 254 19.61 1.74 -2.36
C SER A 254 19.22 0.39 -2.94
N GLN A 255 19.16 -0.67 -2.12
CA GLN A 255 18.77 -2.01 -2.59
C GLN A 255 17.35 -2.07 -3.16
N TYR A 256 16.45 -1.19 -2.69
CA TYR A 256 15.08 -1.11 -3.19
C TYR A 256 14.95 -0.31 -4.49
N LEU A 257 16.03 0.30 -4.97
CA LEU A 257 16.07 1.10 -6.20
C LEU A 257 16.68 0.34 -7.39
N GLU A 258 17.11 -0.90 -7.21
CA GLU A 258 17.71 -1.75 -8.25
C GLU A 258 16.64 -2.34 -9.18
N VAL A 259 15.76 -1.49 -9.73
CA VAL A 259 14.61 -1.90 -10.54
C VAL A 259 15.02 -2.50 -11.90
N ASP A 260 16.22 -2.23 -12.39
CA ASP A 260 16.73 -2.75 -13.64
C ASP A 260 17.17 -4.23 -13.53
N THR A 261 17.19 -4.79 -12.30
CA THR A 261 17.54 -6.19 -12.03
C THR A 261 16.32 -7.12 -11.98
N ILE A 262 15.11 -6.58 -12.15
CA ILE A 262 13.88 -7.36 -12.08
C ILE A 262 13.78 -8.27 -13.30
N GLY A 263 13.74 -9.58 -13.08
CA GLY A 263 13.61 -10.59 -14.15
C GLY A 263 14.92 -10.99 -14.84
N ALA A 264 16.09 -10.57 -14.28
CA ALA A 264 17.40 -11.00 -14.75
C ALA A 264 17.79 -12.37 -14.19
#